data_53fa55aa8db11e7ff506aa3b0600b5d6
#
_entry.id   53fa55aa8db11e7ff506aa3b0600b5d6
#
_cell.length_a   1.000
_cell.length_b   1.000
_cell.length_c   1.000
_cell.angle_alpha   90.00
_cell.angle_beta   90.00
_cell.angle_gamma   90.00
#
_symmetry.space_group_name_H-M   'P 1'
#
loop_
_entity.id
_entity.type
_entity.pdbx_description
1 polymer ?
#
loop_
_entity_poly.entity_id
_entity_poly.type
_entity_poly.pdbx_seq_one_letter_code
_entity_poly.pdbx_strand_id
1 'polypeptide(L)'
;EEGKDFSFRPNQIFAVSLPFDILSREKERLIIDKVLEELYIPYGLRTLSPKDPRYIGIYVGDRWTRDGAYHQGNAWPYLLGHFLYAFLKINDFSKEAKIIVKKLLSPIEDMINTDWCGTVPEIIEGNWPHEKKGCFSQAWSVGEILRIILEVNK
;
A
#
# COMPACT_ATOMS: atom_id res chain seq x y z
N GLU A 1 -29.47 -6.30 5.06
CA GLU A 1 -28.38 -7.28 4.87
C GLU A 1 -27.44 -7.19 6.08
N GLU A 2 -27.89 -7.69 7.22
CA GLU A 2 -27.11 -7.73 8.46
C GLU A 2 -25.84 -8.58 8.25
N GLY A 3 -24.68 -8.03 8.65
CA GLY A 3 -23.40 -8.76 8.72
C GLY A 3 -22.47 -8.63 7.51
N LYS A 4 -22.81 -7.87 6.45
CA LYS A 4 -21.89 -7.61 5.34
C LYS A 4 -21.15 -6.29 5.54
N ASP A 5 -19.81 -6.35 5.56
CA ASP A 5 -18.95 -5.16 5.52
C ASP A 5 -18.57 -4.82 4.07
N PHE A 6 -19.05 -3.71 3.56
CA PHE A 6 -18.75 -3.20 2.21
C PHE A 6 -17.62 -2.19 2.20
N SER A 7 -16.89 -2.02 3.31
CA SER A 7 -15.76 -1.10 3.36
C SER A 7 -14.67 -1.51 2.36
N PHE A 8 -14.17 -0.55 1.59
CA PHE A 8 -13.11 -0.80 0.65
C PHE A 8 -11.75 -0.70 1.35
N ARG A 9 -11.09 -1.85 1.50
CA ARG A 9 -9.83 -2.04 2.22
C ARG A 9 -8.79 -2.73 1.34
N PRO A 10 -7.48 -2.60 1.64
CA PRO A 10 -6.41 -3.09 0.75
C PRO A 10 -6.23 -4.62 0.75
N ASN A 11 -6.75 -5.36 1.73
CA ASN A 11 -6.44 -6.79 1.90
C ASN A 11 -6.80 -7.66 0.68
N GLN A 12 -7.73 -7.22 -0.16
CA GLN A 12 -8.07 -7.92 -1.41
C GLN A 12 -6.91 -8.02 -2.41
N ILE A 13 -5.86 -7.18 -2.28
CA ILE A 13 -4.65 -7.30 -3.12
C ILE A 13 -3.96 -8.65 -2.95
N PHE A 14 -4.06 -9.27 -1.77
CA PHE A 14 -3.45 -10.58 -1.54
C PHE A 14 -4.05 -11.67 -2.42
N ALA A 15 -5.34 -11.55 -2.78
CA ALA A 15 -5.98 -12.46 -3.74
C ALA A 15 -5.35 -12.40 -5.14
N VAL A 16 -4.61 -11.32 -5.45
CA VAL A 16 -3.90 -11.12 -6.71
C VAL A 16 -2.39 -11.36 -6.56
N SER A 17 -1.78 -10.84 -5.49
CA SER A 17 -0.32 -10.86 -5.31
C SER A 17 0.26 -12.22 -4.90
N LEU A 18 -0.54 -13.10 -4.33
CA LEU A 18 -0.08 -14.43 -3.94
C LEU A 18 0.10 -15.35 -5.17
N PRO A 19 0.92 -16.41 -5.06
CA PRO A 19 1.23 -17.31 -6.20
C PRO A 19 0.09 -18.29 -6.52
N PHE A 20 -1.15 -17.93 -6.23
CA PHE A 20 -2.33 -18.75 -6.48
C PHE A 20 -3.30 -18.00 -7.38
N ASP A 21 -3.86 -18.69 -8.38
CA ASP A 21 -4.85 -18.12 -9.30
C ASP A 21 -6.26 -18.43 -8.79
N ILE A 22 -6.76 -17.58 -7.88
CA ILE A 22 -8.09 -17.74 -7.24
C ILE A 22 -9.16 -16.85 -7.86
N LEU A 23 -8.77 -15.91 -8.73
CA LEU A 23 -9.67 -14.98 -9.40
C LEU A 23 -9.46 -15.01 -10.92
N SER A 24 -10.50 -14.61 -11.68
CA SER A 24 -10.32 -14.37 -13.12
C SER A 24 -9.47 -13.10 -13.33
N ARG A 25 -8.73 -13.06 -14.44
CA ARG A 25 -7.88 -11.91 -14.79
C ARG A 25 -8.65 -10.58 -14.86
N GLU A 26 -9.92 -10.62 -15.24
CA GLU A 26 -10.80 -9.47 -15.23
C GLU A 26 -11.02 -8.94 -13.80
N LYS A 27 -11.31 -9.82 -12.84
CA LYS A 27 -11.49 -9.44 -11.44
C LYS A 27 -10.19 -8.95 -10.80
N GLU A 28 -9.06 -9.57 -11.14
CA GLU A 28 -7.74 -9.11 -10.69
C GLU A 28 -7.48 -7.66 -11.15
N ARG A 29 -7.76 -7.34 -12.42
CA ARG A 29 -7.63 -5.96 -12.95
C ARG A 29 -8.53 -4.98 -12.21
N LEU A 30 -9.80 -5.31 -12.01
CA LEU A 30 -10.74 -4.45 -11.28
C LEU A 30 -10.25 -4.14 -9.85
N ILE A 31 -9.68 -5.13 -9.16
CA ILE A 31 -9.10 -4.93 -7.83
C ILE A 31 -7.92 -3.94 -7.91
N ILE A 32 -6.98 -4.17 -8.83
CA ILE A 32 -5.79 -3.32 -8.95
C ILE A 32 -6.16 -1.89 -9.32
N ASP A 33 -7.05 -1.71 -10.28
CA ASP A 33 -7.50 -0.38 -10.72
C ASP A 33 -8.19 0.36 -9.57
N LYS A 34 -9.05 -0.33 -8.81
CA LYS A 34 -9.76 0.27 -7.67
C LYS A 34 -8.82 0.61 -6.51
N VAL A 35 -7.84 -0.24 -6.22
CA VAL A 35 -6.82 0.04 -5.21
C VAL A 35 -5.96 1.24 -5.62
N LEU A 36 -5.57 1.33 -6.88
CA LEU A 36 -4.82 2.49 -7.40
C LEU A 36 -5.64 3.78 -7.28
N GLU A 37 -6.92 3.75 -7.62
CA GLU A 37 -7.81 4.92 -7.57
C GLU A 37 -8.02 5.43 -6.14
N GLU A 38 -8.27 4.54 -5.16
CA GLU A 38 -8.78 4.97 -3.85
C GLU A 38 -7.77 4.82 -2.70
N LEU A 39 -6.91 3.82 -2.76
CA LEU A 39 -6.06 3.50 -1.61
C LEU A 39 -4.59 3.89 -1.80
N TYR A 40 -4.11 3.98 -3.05
CA TYR A 40 -2.71 4.29 -3.31
C TYR A 40 -2.36 5.71 -2.86
N ILE A 41 -1.22 5.81 -2.17
CA ILE A 41 -0.44 7.04 -1.98
C ILE A 41 1.02 6.75 -2.31
N PRO A 42 1.86 7.76 -2.55
CA PRO A 42 3.25 7.55 -2.97
C PRO A 42 4.09 6.64 -2.08
N TYR A 43 3.67 6.43 -0.84
CA TYR A 43 4.45 5.74 0.18
C TYR A 43 3.80 4.45 0.72
N GLY A 44 2.60 4.08 0.25
CA GLY A 44 1.88 2.92 0.77
C GLY A 44 0.44 2.82 0.28
N LEU A 45 -0.33 1.92 0.88
CA LEU A 45 -1.77 1.86 0.65
C LEU A 45 -2.53 2.26 1.91
N ARG A 46 -3.53 3.13 1.75
CA ARG A 46 -4.50 3.43 2.81
C ARG A 46 -5.23 2.16 3.25
N THR A 47 -5.47 2.05 4.53
CA THR A 47 -6.18 0.90 5.12
C THR A 47 -7.69 0.96 4.99
N LEU A 48 -8.22 2.11 4.58
CA LEU A 48 -9.63 2.35 4.29
C LEU A 48 -9.76 3.42 3.21
N SER A 49 -10.75 3.28 2.33
CA SER A 49 -11.06 4.29 1.32
C SER A 49 -11.42 5.63 1.96
N PRO A 50 -10.90 6.77 1.43
CA PRO A 50 -11.32 8.10 1.86
C PRO A 50 -12.81 8.40 1.63
N LYS A 51 -13.50 7.58 0.85
CA LYS A 51 -14.95 7.67 0.61
C LYS A 51 -15.78 7.03 1.73
N ASP A 52 -15.16 6.23 2.61
CA ASP A 52 -15.86 5.63 3.76
C ASP A 52 -16.05 6.68 4.86
N PRO A 53 -17.25 6.83 5.43
CA PRO A 53 -17.51 7.81 6.49
C PRO A 53 -16.70 7.57 7.78
N ARG A 54 -16.13 6.38 7.96
CA ARG A 54 -15.25 6.04 9.10
C ARG A 54 -13.78 6.36 8.85
N TYR A 55 -13.43 6.96 7.69
CA TYR A 55 -12.04 7.23 7.33
C TYR A 55 -11.37 8.21 8.29
N ILE A 56 -10.19 7.83 8.80
CA ILE A 56 -9.34 8.64 9.67
C ILE A 56 -7.91 8.59 9.10
N GLY A 57 -7.55 9.60 8.29
CA GLY A 57 -6.27 9.65 7.58
C GLY A 57 -5.12 10.33 8.33
N ILE A 58 -5.29 10.63 9.63
CA ILE A 58 -4.31 11.31 10.48
C ILE A 58 -4.05 10.45 11.72
N TYR A 59 -2.79 10.30 12.12
CA TYR A 59 -2.36 9.48 13.24
C TYR A 59 -1.78 10.36 14.36
N VAL A 60 -2.66 10.98 15.15
CA VAL A 60 -2.30 11.94 16.22
C VAL A 60 -3.15 11.73 17.47
N GLY A 61 -2.77 12.38 18.58
CA GLY A 61 -3.52 12.36 19.81
C GLY A 61 -3.00 11.34 20.84
N ASP A 62 -3.86 10.97 21.78
CA ASP A 62 -3.55 9.97 22.80
C ASP A 62 -3.56 8.53 22.22
N ARG A 63 -3.27 7.55 23.07
CA ARG A 63 -3.20 6.15 22.65
C ARG A 63 -4.52 5.68 22.01
N TRP A 64 -5.64 5.99 22.61
CA TRP A 64 -6.96 5.52 22.16
C TRP A 64 -7.32 6.11 20.79
N THR A 65 -7.05 7.40 20.61
CA THR A 65 -7.27 8.10 19.33
C THR A 65 -6.41 7.50 18.23
N ARG A 66 -5.12 7.24 18.50
CA ARG A 66 -4.21 6.63 17.55
C ARG A 66 -4.59 5.18 17.22
N ASP A 67 -4.93 4.37 18.24
CA ASP A 67 -5.38 2.98 18.02
C ASP A 67 -6.66 2.94 17.16
N GLY A 68 -7.57 3.88 17.37
CA GLY A 68 -8.77 4.04 16.52
C GLY A 68 -8.48 4.41 15.07
N ALA A 69 -7.39 5.13 14.79
CA ALA A 69 -6.97 5.55 13.46
C ALA A 69 -6.05 4.53 12.75
N TYR A 70 -5.48 3.58 13.47
CA TYR A 70 -4.36 2.73 13.04
C TYR A 70 -4.64 1.96 11.74
N HIS A 71 -5.88 1.49 11.57
CA HIS A 71 -6.36 0.76 10.40
C HIS A 71 -7.60 1.39 9.76
N GLN A 72 -7.79 2.70 9.93
CA GLN A 72 -8.97 3.42 9.44
C GLN A 72 -8.64 4.53 8.43
N GLY A 73 -7.53 4.40 7.71
CA GLY A 73 -7.17 5.37 6.68
C GLY A 73 -5.69 5.65 6.57
N ASN A 74 -4.92 5.46 7.64
CA ASN A 74 -3.47 5.54 7.57
C ASN A 74 -2.90 4.49 6.61
N ALA A 75 -1.85 4.84 5.90
CA ALA A 75 -1.23 3.97 4.92
C ALA A 75 -0.11 3.12 5.54
N TRP A 76 0.04 1.93 4.99
CA TRP A 76 1.06 0.99 5.40
C TRP A 76 1.97 0.67 4.22
N PRO A 77 3.28 0.97 4.32
CA PRO A 77 4.23 0.79 3.21
C PRO A 77 4.36 -0.67 2.73
N TYR A 78 4.28 -1.67 3.62
CA TYR A 78 4.39 -3.07 3.20
C TYR A 78 3.32 -3.48 2.16
N LEU A 79 2.13 -2.89 2.24
CA LEU A 79 1.05 -3.14 1.29
C LEU A 79 1.39 -2.66 -0.13
N LEU A 80 2.25 -1.63 -0.24
CA LEU A 80 2.73 -1.16 -1.53
C LEU A 80 3.51 -2.25 -2.28
N GLY A 81 4.37 -3.01 -1.59
CA GLY A 81 5.10 -4.12 -2.20
C GLY A 81 4.17 -5.16 -2.80
N HIS A 82 3.13 -5.56 -2.08
CA HIS A 82 2.10 -6.48 -2.59
C HIS A 82 1.31 -5.90 -3.76
N PHE A 83 0.92 -4.63 -3.69
CA PHE A 83 0.21 -3.96 -4.78
C PHE A 83 1.04 -3.91 -6.06
N LEU A 84 2.29 -3.48 -5.97
CA LEU A 84 3.18 -3.38 -7.12
C LEU A 84 3.51 -4.76 -7.72
N TYR A 85 3.66 -5.78 -6.87
CA TYR A 85 3.82 -7.15 -7.36
C TYR A 85 2.56 -7.65 -8.08
N ALA A 86 1.38 -7.40 -7.52
CA ALA A 86 0.11 -7.73 -8.16
C ALA A 86 -0.03 -7.02 -9.52
N PHE A 87 0.36 -5.74 -9.60
CA PHE A 87 0.39 -4.99 -10.85
C PHE A 87 1.33 -5.62 -11.89
N LEU A 88 2.54 -6.05 -11.48
CA LEU A 88 3.45 -6.78 -12.37
C LEU A 88 2.83 -8.09 -12.85
N LYS A 89 2.25 -8.88 -11.93
CA LYS A 89 1.63 -10.19 -12.23
C LYS A 89 0.53 -10.07 -13.28
N ILE A 90 -0.40 -9.12 -13.14
CA ILE A 90 -1.50 -8.95 -14.10
C ILE A 90 -1.05 -8.39 -15.46
N ASN A 91 0.15 -7.86 -15.56
CA ASN A 91 0.79 -7.36 -16.77
C ASN A 91 1.97 -8.23 -17.23
N ASP A 92 1.98 -9.51 -16.81
CA ASP A 92 2.92 -10.57 -17.24
C ASP A 92 4.39 -10.17 -17.08
N PHE A 93 4.71 -9.36 -16.05
CA PHE A 93 6.05 -8.82 -15.77
C PHE A 93 6.70 -8.12 -16.95
N SER A 94 5.90 -7.53 -17.84
CA SER A 94 6.36 -6.85 -19.04
C SER A 94 7.33 -5.70 -18.74
N LYS A 95 8.14 -5.32 -19.74
CA LYS A 95 9.08 -4.19 -19.60
C LYS A 95 8.34 -2.88 -19.27
N GLU A 96 7.21 -2.67 -19.89
CA GLU A 96 6.33 -1.52 -19.68
C GLU A 96 5.82 -1.47 -18.24
N ALA A 97 5.35 -2.61 -17.72
CA ALA A 97 4.90 -2.72 -16.32
C ALA A 97 6.04 -2.43 -15.33
N LYS A 98 7.25 -2.94 -15.60
CA LYS A 98 8.42 -2.65 -14.76
C LYS A 98 8.79 -1.17 -14.74
N ILE A 99 8.69 -0.48 -15.89
CA ILE A 99 8.90 0.98 -15.97
C ILE A 99 7.87 1.73 -15.10
N ILE A 100 6.61 1.34 -15.18
CA ILE A 100 5.55 1.95 -14.35
C ILE A 100 5.82 1.72 -12.87
N VAL A 101 6.12 0.49 -12.48
CA VAL A 101 6.41 0.14 -11.08
C VAL A 101 7.62 0.91 -10.55
N LYS A 102 8.69 1.08 -11.33
CA LYS A 102 9.84 1.93 -10.93
C LYS A 102 9.43 3.39 -10.67
N LYS A 103 8.54 3.94 -11.48
CA LYS A 103 8.00 5.29 -11.25
C LYS A 103 7.15 5.36 -9.96
N LEU A 104 6.36 4.33 -9.66
CA LEU A 104 5.56 4.28 -8.44
C LEU A 104 6.40 4.03 -7.18
N LEU A 105 7.59 3.44 -7.33
CA LEU A 105 8.55 3.23 -6.24
C LEU A 105 9.39 4.48 -5.94
N SER A 106 9.65 5.34 -6.93
CA SER A 106 10.60 6.44 -6.75
C SER A 106 10.34 7.33 -5.53
N PRO A 107 9.10 7.67 -5.14
CA PRO A 107 8.88 8.49 -3.96
C PRO A 107 9.34 7.83 -2.65
N ILE A 108 9.18 6.49 -2.53
CA ILE A 108 9.63 5.79 -1.33
C ILE A 108 11.15 5.58 -1.35
N GLU A 109 11.77 5.39 -2.51
CA GLU A 109 13.22 5.36 -2.67
C GLU A 109 13.85 6.72 -2.32
N ASP A 110 13.25 7.82 -2.77
CA ASP A 110 13.67 9.16 -2.42
C ASP A 110 13.56 9.41 -0.91
N MET A 111 12.45 9.01 -0.29
CA MET A 111 12.26 9.08 1.16
C MET A 111 13.36 8.31 1.93
N ILE A 112 13.69 7.10 1.50
CA ILE A 112 14.74 6.28 2.12
C ILE A 112 16.11 6.98 2.02
N ASN A 113 16.42 7.57 0.88
CA ASN A 113 17.73 8.13 0.60
C ASN A 113 17.94 9.53 1.20
N THR A 114 16.89 10.33 1.35
CA THR A 114 17.01 11.76 1.69
C THR A 114 16.41 12.15 3.04
N ASP A 115 15.38 11.47 3.48
CA ASP A 115 14.50 11.97 4.54
C ASP A 115 14.32 10.99 5.71
N TRP A 116 14.50 9.69 5.53
CA TRP A 116 14.15 8.69 6.53
C TRP A 116 15.29 7.71 6.90
N CYS A 117 16.51 8.22 7.02
CA CYS A 117 17.66 7.48 7.60
C CYS A 117 17.92 6.09 6.99
N GLY A 118 17.63 5.89 5.71
CA GLY A 118 17.92 4.63 5.02
C GLY A 118 16.96 3.47 5.32
N THR A 119 15.76 3.73 5.85
CA THR A 119 14.78 2.70 6.22
C THR A 119 13.34 3.05 5.80
N VAL A 120 12.38 2.20 6.17
CA VAL A 120 10.95 2.39 5.86
C VAL A 120 10.13 2.34 7.15
N PRO A 121 9.30 3.36 7.44
CA PRO A 121 8.49 3.41 8.64
C PRO A 121 7.34 2.40 8.62
N GLU A 122 6.70 2.26 9.76
CA GLU A 122 5.52 1.42 9.93
C GLU A 122 4.30 2.00 9.25
N ILE A 123 3.99 3.27 9.53
CA ILE A 123 2.77 3.97 9.13
C ILE A 123 3.13 5.28 8.44
N ILE A 124 2.28 5.67 7.51
CA ILE A 124 2.30 6.99 6.89
C ILE A 124 0.87 7.53 6.92
N GLU A 125 0.68 8.79 7.28
CA GLU A 125 -0.65 9.37 7.31
C GLU A 125 -1.29 9.31 5.91
N GLY A 126 -2.56 8.89 5.88
CA GLY A 126 -3.31 8.76 4.64
C GLY A 126 -3.64 10.12 3.99
N ASN A 127 -3.62 11.19 4.78
CA ASN A 127 -3.83 12.57 4.32
C ASN A 127 -2.49 13.25 4.02
N TRP A 128 -2.51 14.17 3.06
CA TRP A 128 -1.37 15.04 2.82
C TRP A 128 -1.03 15.87 4.09
N PRO A 129 0.23 16.09 4.47
CA PRO A 129 1.47 15.83 3.73
C PRO A 129 2.06 14.43 3.83
N HIS A 130 1.32 13.43 4.32
CA HIS A 130 1.78 12.05 4.46
C HIS A 130 2.92 11.90 5.47
N GLU A 131 2.70 12.39 6.69
CA GLU A 131 3.70 12.30 7.73
C GLU A 131 3.98 10.84 8.14
N LYS A 132 5.26 10.56 8.40
CA LYS A 132 5.73 9.25 8.84
C LYS A 132 5.43 9.09 10.33
N LYS A 133 4.87 7.94 10.72
CA LYS A 133 4.41 7.65 12.08
C LYS A 133 4.72 6.19 12.46
N GLY A 134 4.40 5.85 13.70
CA GLY A 134 4.59 4.51 14.24
C GLY A 134 6.06 4.19 14.48
N CYS A 135 6.43 2.93 14.31
CA CYS A 135 7.81 2.49 14.41
C CYS A 135 8.63 3.08 13.25
N PHE A 136 9.77 3.66 13.59
CA PHE A 136 10.65 4.34 12.63
C PHE A 136 11.22 3.40 11.54
N SER A 137 11.44 2.11 11.87
CA SER A 137 11.89 1.08 10.93
C SER A 137 11.09 -0.19 11.14
N GLN A 138 10.24 -0.53 10.19
CA GLN A 138 9.36 -1.71 10.28
C GLN A 138 9.85 -2.82 9.35
N ALA A 139 10.12 -3.99 9.91
CA ALA A 139 10.72 -5.11 9.19
C ALA A 139 9.96 -5.52 7.92
N TRP A 140 8.64 -5.67 7.99
CA TRP A 140 7.85 -6.06 6.81
C TRP A 140 7.76 -4.92 5.76
N SER A 141 7.79 -3.65 6.18
CA SER A 141 7.85 -2.53 5.24
C SER A 141 9.16 -2.55 4.47
N VAL A 142 10.29 -2.69 5.17
CA VAL A 142 11.62 -2.82 4.55
C VAL A 142 11.67 -4.05 3.64
N GLY A 143 11.21 -5.21 4.12
CA GLY A 143 11.26 -6.47 3.38
C GLY A 143 10.44 -6.43 2.08
N GLU A 144 9.23 -5.88 2.11
CA GLU A 144 8.36 -5.81 0.93
C GLU A 144 8.85 -4.79 -0.09
N ILE A 145 9.36 -3.63 0.34
CA ILE A 145 9.96 -2.67 -0.59
C ILE A 145 11.24 -3.23 -1.21
N LEU A 146 12.10 -3.88 -0.45
CA LEU A 146 13.28 -4.56 -0.99
C LEU A 146 12.90 -5.65 -1.99
N ARG A 147 11.89 -6.46 -1.68
CA ARG A 147 11.41 -7.53 -2.56
C ARG A 147 10.98 -6.99 -3.92
N ILE A 148 10.22 -5.89 -3.95
CA ILE A 148 9.76 -5.34 -5.23
C ILE A 148 10.87 -4.63 -5.99
N ILE A 149 11.81 -3.97 -5.32
CA ILE A 149 13.01 -3.38 -5.95
C ILE A 149 13.82 -4.48 -6.65
N LEU A 150 14.03 -5.62 -6.01
CA LEU A 150 14.72 -6.75 -6.61
C LEU A 150 13.95 -7.33 -7.80
N GLU A 151 12.63 -7.41 -7.71
CA GLU A 151 11.79 -7.97 -8.78
C GLU A 151 11.82 -7.14 -10.07
N VAL A 152 11.74 -5.81 -9.96
CA VAL A 152 11.74 -4.94 -11.15
C VAL A 152 13.11 -4.84 -11.83
N ASN A 153 14.18 -5.30 -11.17
CA ASN A 153 15.54 -5.29 -11.72
C ASN A 153 15.99 -6.65 -12.26
N LYS A 154 15.16 -7.69 -12.17
CA LYS A 154 15.34 -8.94 -12.92
C LYS A 154 15.01 -8.75 -14.39
#